data_486e32d3495cda101b920183c7e54ecd
#
_entry.id   486e32d3495cda101b920183c7e54ecd
#
_cell.length_a   1.000
_cell.length_b   1.000
_cell.length_c   1.000
_cell.angle_alpha   90.00
_cell.angle_beta   90.00
_cell.angle_gamma   90.00
#
_symmetry.space_group_name_H-M   'P 1'
#
loop_
_entity.id
_entity.type
_entity.pdbx_description
1 polymer ?
#
loop_
_entity_poly.entity_id
_entity_poly.type
_entity_poly.pdbx_seq_one_letter_code
_entity_poly.pdbx_strand_id
1 'polypeptide(L)'
;FQGSDDQPRSRYIEEIVWNTERQRKALNVMPVQKTIVPVNLRRDIPPPVIEKTPSVISALSVRGFSPSTLDAYVTCPLLFYFTRLIGLEERQGFSTDIDAASRGDIIHRVLFDTFLPFAGMPVTRQIEDDVLESLDRALQSHFTAGPNSGEYYLFRNMARFKLRSFVKAHLKDRDEPFIIKYLEERLAMQFPAGGTMVTLSGKVDRIDFDPAGERYVVI
;
A
#
# COMPACT_ATOMS: atom_id res chain seq x y z
N PHE A 1 -21.52 2.01 -17.35
CA PHE A 1 -21.83 1.15 -16.21
C PHE A 1 -23.26 0.67 -16.35
N GLN A 2 -23.44 -0.53 -16.87
CA GLN A 2 -24.67 -1.27 -16.72
C GLN A 2 -24.68 -1.82 -15.29
N GLY A 3 -25.38 -1.12 -14.40
CA GLY A 3 -25.59 -1.61 -13.05
C GLY A 3 -26.40 -2.89 -13.11
N SER A 4 -25.90 -3.98 -12.57
CA SER A 4 -26.68 -5.20 -12.36
C SER A 4 -27.90 -4.84 -11.51
N ASP A 5 -29.04 -5.42 -11.86
CA ASP A 5 -30.33 -5.22 -11.18
C ASP A 5 -30.38 -5.69 -9.72
N ASP A 6 -29.25 -6.18 -9.22
CA ASP A 6 -29.04 -6.86 -7.93
C ASP A 6 -28.35 -5.98 -6.85
N GLN A 7 -28.38 -4.66 -6.99
CA GLN A 7 -27.87 -3.85 -5.87
C GLN A 7 -28.86 -3.91 -4.69
N PRO A 8 -28.38 -4.25 -3.49
CA PRO A 8 -29.23 -4.30 -2.31
C PRO A 8 -29.82 -2.92 -2.04
N ARG A 9 -31.05 -2.88 -1.59
CA ARG A 9 -31.73 -1.65 -1.21
C ARG A 9 -30.99 -1.00 -0.05
N SER A 10 -31.09 0.34 0.03
CA SER A 10 -30.59 1.09 1.17
C SER A 10 -31.17 0.53 2.48
N ARG A 11 -30.33 0.38 3.50
CA ARG A 11 -30.72 -0.05 4.84
C ARG A 11 -31.94 0.71 5.38
N TYR A 12 -32.01 2.01 5.10
CA TYR A 12 -33.15 2.85 5.53
C TYR A 12 -34.46 2.45 4.84
N ILE A 13 -34.41 2.08 3.57
CA ILE A 13 -35.60 1.62 2.84
C ILE A 13 -36.05 0.26 3.36
N GLU A 14 -35.12 -0.65 3.60
CA GLU A 14 -35.42 -1.98 4.17
C GLU A 14 -36.05 -1.84 5.57
N GLU A 15 -35.55 -0.92 6.38
CA GLU A 15 -36.09 -0.66 7.73
C GLU A 15 -37.53 -0.12 7.66
N ILE A 16 -37.82 0.80 6.73
CA ILE A 16 -39.19 1.34 6.53
C ILE A 16 -40.13 0.22 6.07
N VAL A 17 -39.72 -0.57 5.10
CA VAL A 17 -40.51 -1.71 4.58
C VAL A 17 -40.80 -2.69 5.72
N TRP A 18 -39.78 -3.11 6.46
CA TRP A 18 -39.89 -4.07 7.55
C TRP A 18 -40.81 -3.57 8.67
N ASN A 19 -40.68 -2.30 9.09
CA ASN A 19 -41.54 -1.71 10.10
C ASN A 19 -43.01 -1.64 9.65
N THR A 20 -43.24 -1.33 8.39
CA THR A 20 -44.57 -1.26 7.81
C THR A 20 -45.24 -2.65 7.73
N GLU A 21 -44.49 -3.66 7.30
CA GLU A 21 -44.96 -5.04 7.25
C GLU A 21 -45.25 -5.60 8.63
N ARG A 22 -44.38 -5.30 9.61
CA ARG A 22 -44.57 -5.68 11.01
C ARG A 22 -45.82 -5.06 11.62
N GLN A 23 -46.07 -3.78 11.36
CA GLN A 23 -47.25 -3.09 11.86
C GLN A 23 -48.54 -3.66 11.24
N ARG A 24 -48.50 -3.99 9.95
CA ARG A 24 -49.66 -4.50 9.21
C ARG A 24 -49.80 -6.03 9.33
N LYS A 25 -48.85 -6.71 9.96
CA LYS A 25 -48.79 -8.18 10.10
C LYS A 25 -48.97 -8.91 8.76
N ALA A 26 -48.49 -8.32 7.67
CA ALA A 26 -48.59 -8.88 6.33
C ALA A 26 -47.29 -8.56 5.55
N LEU A 27 -46.82 -9.50 4.74
CA LEU A 27 -45.67 -9.34 3.86
C LEU A 27 -46.06 -8.66 2.54
N ASN A 28 -45.11 -8.01 1.91
CA ASN A 28 -45.29 -7.32 0.62
C ASN A 28 -46.42 -6.25 0.57
N VAL A 29 -46.67 -5.63 1.70
CA VAL A 29 -47.74 -4.62 1.82
C VAL A 29 -47.35 -3.28 1.23
N MET A 30 -46.06 -3.04 1.05
CA MET A 30 -45.53 -1.80 0.49
C MET A 30 -44.74 -2.10 -0.78
N PRO A 31 -45.36 -1.95 -1.96
CA PRO A 31 -44.63 -2.08 -3.21
C PRO A 31 -43.61 -0.94 -3.33
N VAL A 32 -42.33 -1.29 -3.21
CA VAL A 32 -41.22 -0.34 -3.45
C VAL A 32 -40.96 -0.29 -4.95
N GLN A 33 -41.41 0.78 -5.58
CA GLN A 33 -41.13 1.01 -6.99
C GLN A 33 -39.73 1.59 -7.16
N LYS A 34 -38.87 0.85 -7.85
CA LYS A 34 -37.52 1.32 -8.21
C LYS A 34 -37.62 2.23 -9.42
N THR A 35 -37.36 3.52 -9.23
CA THR A 35 -37.27 4.49 -10.34
C THR A 35 -35.78 4.76 -10.59
N ILE A 36 -35.33 4.45 -11.79
CA ILE A 36 -33.97 4.78 -12.23
C ILE A 36 -34.05 6.16 -12.88
N VAL A 37 -33.47 7.15 -12.19
CA VAL A 37 -33.32 8.49 -12.79
C VAL A 37 -31.91 8.55 -13.40
N PRO A 38 -31.77 8.60 -14.72
CA PRO A 38 -30.48 8.78 -15.35
C PRO A 38 -29.98 10.19 -15.06
N VAL A 39 -29.04 10.32 -14.16
CA VAL A 39 -28.35 11.59 -13.92
C VAL A 39 -27.13 11.62 -14.84
N ASN A 40 -27.17 12.50 -15.84
CA ASN A 40 -26.00 12.75 -16.69
C ASN A 40 -25.02 13.64 -15.94
N LEU A 41 -24.06 13.01 -15.26
CA LEU A 41 -23.00 13.69 -14.51
C LEU A 41 -21.84 14.13 -15.42
N ARG A 42 -21.92 13.90 -16.74
CA ARG A 42 -20.91 14.40 -17.66
C ARG A 42 -21.03 15.92 -17.74
N ARG A 43 -20.28 16.59 -16.90
CA ARG A 43 -19.91 17.97 -17.16
C ARG A 43 -18.73 17.91 -18.15
N ASP A 44 -18.94 18.40 -19.35
CA ASP A 44 -17.85 18.66 -20.31
C ASP A 44 -17.04 19.87 -19.84
N ILE A 45 -16.47 19.75 -18.63
CA ILE A 45 -15.50 20.72 -18.14
C ILE A 45 -14.16 20.25 -18.68
N PRO A 46 -13.53 21.00 -19.58
CA PRO A 46 -12.20 20.64 -20.05
C PRO A 46 -11.25 20.55 -18.84
N PRO A 47 -10.31 19.60 -18.85
CA PRO A 47 -9.34 19.50 -17.77
C PRO A 47 -8.58 20.83 -17.63
N PRO A 48 -8.31 21.29 -16.41
CA PRO A 48 -7.56 22.53 -16.21
C PRO A 48 -6.15 22.39 -16.81
N VAL A 49 -5.74 23.38 -17.57
CA VAL A 49 -4.38 23.47 -18.13
C VAL A 49 -3.49 24.18 -17.14
N ILE A 50 -2.44 23.50 -16.69
CA ILE A 50 -1.43 24.08 -15.79
C ILE A 50 -0.24 24.50 -16.63
N GLU A 51 0.00 25.82 -16.70
CA GLU A 51 1.15 26.35 -17.40
C GLU A 51 2.45 26.06 -16.63
N LYS A 52 3.49 25.67 -17.35
CA LYS A 52 4.83 25.43 -16.79
C LYS A 52 5.56 26.78 -16.61
N THR A 53 5.08 27.59 -15.67
CA THR A 53 5.69 28.86 -15.33
C THR A 53 7.07 28.68 -14.72
N PRO A 54 7.96 29.70 -14.75
CA PRO A 54 9.28 29.63 -14.09
C PRO A 54 9.19 29.23 -12.62
N SER A 55 8.15 29.65 -11.91
CA SER A 55 7.92 29.29 -10.51
C SER A 55 7.61 27.80 -10.35
N VAL A 56 6.80 27.22 -11.22
CA VAL A 56 6.51 25.77 -11.24
C VAL A 56 7.77 24.97 -11.55
N ILE A 57 8.55 25.40 -12.52
CA ILE A 57 9.82 24.76 -12.88
C ILE A 57 10.82 24.83 -11.73
N SER A 58 10.96 25.99 -11.09
CA SER A 58 11.83 26.16 -9.93
C SER A 58 11.42 25.27 -8.75
N ALA A 59 10.12 25.17 -8.46
CA ALA A 59 9.62 24.28 -7.43
C ALA A 59 9.91 22.79 -7.71
N LEU A 60 9.92 22.39 -8.98
CA LEU A 60 10.30 21.04 -9.41
C LEU A 60 11.80 20.79 -9.26
N SER A 61 12.63 21.77 -9.57
CA SER A 61 14.09 21.63 -9.53
C SER A 61 14.65 21.48 -8.12
N VAL A 62 13.96 22.06 -7.13
CA VAL A 62 14.36 21.96 -5.71
C VAL A 62 13.94 20.64 -5.06
N ARG A 63 12.92 20.00 -5.60
CA ARG A 63 12.41 18.72 -5.05
C ARG A 63 13.14 17.54 -5.68
N GLY A 64 13.64 16.64 -4.83
CA GLY A 64 14.05 15.30 -5.28
C GLY A 64 12.83 14.50 -5.78
N PHE A 65 13.07 13.65 -6.74
CA PHE A 65 12.06 12.75 -7.26
C PHE A 65 12.21 11.36 -6.63
N SER A 66 11.10 10.70 -6.37
CA SER A 66 11.05 9.30 -6.00
C SER A 66 10.33 8.50 -7.09
N PRO A 67 10.49 7.16 -7.14
CA PRO A 67 9.74 6.32 -8.08
C PRO A 67 8.23 6.57 -8.02
N SER A 68 7.65 6.67 -6.82
CA SER A 68 6.22 6.95 -6.63
C SER A 68 5.82 8.37 -7.10
N THR A 69 6.76 9.32 -7.03
CA THR A 69 6.54 10.68 -7.54
C THR A 69 6.51 10.70 -9.07
N LEU A 70 7.42 9.95 -9.69
CA LEU A 70 7.47 9.80 -11.15
C LEU A 70 6.24 9.04 -11.66
N ASP A 71 5.85 7.97 -10.98
CA ASP A 71 4.66 7.19 -11.32
C ASP A 71 3.38 8.04 -11.26
N ALA A 72 3.24 8.88 -10.23
CA ALA A 72 2.13 9.83 -10.14
C ALA A 72 2.09 10.79 -11.35
N TYR A 73 3.25 11.25 -11.84
CA TYR A 73 3.32 12.11 -13.01
C TYR A 73 2.93 11.37 -14.30
N VAL A 74 3.45 10.16 -14.49
CA VAL A 74 3.15 9.34 -15.66
C VAL A 74 1.68 8.95 -15.71
N THR A 75 1.10 8.63 -14.55
CA THR A 75 -0.31 8.24 -14.42
C THR A 75 -1.23 9.44 -14.70
N CYS A 76 -0.98 10.59 -14.08
CA CYS A 76 -1.76 11.79 -14.28
C CYS A 76 -0.97 13.04 -13.87
N PRO A 77 -0.52 13.88 -14.84
CA PRO A 77 0.22 15.11 -14.52
C PRO A 77 -0.54 16.10 -13.62
N LEU A 78 -1.88 16.13 -13.70
CA LEU A 78 -2.69 16.96 -12.81
C LEU A 78 -2.71 16.43 -11.38
N LEU A 79 -2.82 15.13 -11.20
CA LEU A 79 -2.72 14.48 -9.89
C LEU A 79 -1.37 14.78 -9.25
N PHE A 80 -0.29 14.62 -10.02
CA PHE A 80 1.05 14.99 -9.59
C PHE A 80 1.14 16.45 -9.15
N TYR A 81 0.64 17.39 -9.96
CA TYR A 81 0.66 18.81 -9.63
C TYR A 81 -0.06 19.09 -8.31
N PHE A 82 -1.28 18.62 -8.16
CA PHE A 82 -2.07 18.88 -6.97
C PHE A 82 -1.51 18.19 -5.72
N THR A 83 -1.13 16.91 -5.81
CA THR A 83 -0.69 16.15 -4.63
C THR A 83 0.78 16.37 -4.29
N ARG A 84 1.65 16.54 -5.31
CA ARG A 84 3.10 16.61 -5.08
C ARG A 84 3.64 18.03 -5.09
N LEU A 85 3.13 18.94 -5.92
CA LEU A 85 3.58 20.34 -5.92
C LEU A 85 2.82 21.19 -4.91
N ILE A 86 1.49 21.16 -4.95
CA ILE A 86 0.65 21.98 -4.08
C ILE A 86 0.46 21.34 -2.71
N GLY A 87 0.61 20.01 -2.60
CA GLY A 87 0.44 19.29 -1.34
C GLY A 87 -1.04 19.12 -0.93
N LEU A 88 -1.94 19.02 -1.89
CA LEU A 88 -3.33 18.69 -1.58
C LEU A 88 -3.41 17.22 -1.17
N GLU A 89 -3.92 17.00 0.01
CA GLU A 89 -4.18 15.66 0.54
C GLU A 89 -5.68 15.38 0.52
N GLU A 90 -6.03 14.17 0.11
CA GLU A 90 -7.39 13.69 0.26
C GLU A 90 -7.69 13.50 1.76
N ARG A 91 -8.82 14.04 2.21
CA ARG A 91 -9.26 13.83 3.60
C ARG A 91 -9.54 12.35 3.79
N GLN A 92 -8.71 11.70 4.57
CA GLN A 92 -8.98 10.33 5.00
C GLN A 92 -10.24 10.35 5.88
N GLY A 93 -11.25 9.57 5.50
CA GLY A 93 -12.39 9.31 6.35
C GLY A 93 -11.92 8.63 7.65
N PHE A 94 -12.60 8.92 8.76
CA PHE A 94 -12.35 8.21 10.01
C PHE A 94 -12.68 6.72 9.81
N SER A 95 -11.65 5.90 9.63
CA SER A 95 -11.76 4.45 9.65
C SER A 95 -11.29 3.96 11.02
N THR A 96 -12.08 3.11 11.65
CA THR A 96 -11.67 2.40 12.88
C THR A 96 -10.74 1.24 12.58
N ASP A 97 -10.61 0.88 11.32
CA ASP A 97 -9.79 -0.23 10.85
C ASP A 97 -8.43 0.27 10.33
N ILE A 98 -7.44 -0.60 10.45
CA ILE A 98 -6.09 -0.31 9.94
C ILE A 98 -6.15 -0.25 8.41
N ASP A 99 -5.77 0.88 7.83
CA ASP A 99 -5.70 1.09 6.40
C ASP A 99 -4.60 0.22 5.74
N ALA A 100 -4.64 0.12 4.41
CA ALA A 100 -3.70 -0.70 3.66
C ALA A 100 -2.24 -0.23 3.80
N ALA A 101 -2.00 1.07 3.94
CA ALA A 101 -0.67 1.64 4.12
C ALA A 101 -0.09 1.25 5.48
N SER A 102 -0.88 1.42 6.55
CA SER A 102 -0.48 1.00 7.91
C SER A 102 -0.22 -0.50 8.00
N ARG A 103 -1.00 -1.34 7.29
CA ARG A 103 -0.73 -2.78 7.19
C ARG A 103 0.61 -3.06 6.50
N GLY A 104 0.89 -2.34 5.42
CA GLY A 104 2.18 -2.41 4.71
C GLY A 104 3.33 -2.06 5.63
N ASP A 105 3.25 -0.94 6.34
CA ASP A 105 4.29 -0.48 7.27
C ASP A 105 4.59 -1.51 8.37
N ILE A 106 3.56 -2.16 8.92
CA ILE A 106 3.75 -3.22 9.91
C ILE A 106 4.53 -4.40 9.31
N ILE A 107 4.16 -4.84 8.10
CA ILE A 107 4.84 -5.95 7.42
C ILE A 107 6.31 -5.61 7.15
N HIS A 108 6.61 -4.41 6.65
CA HIS A 108 7.98 -3.96 6.40
C HIS A 108 8.81 -3.95 7.70
N ARG A 109 8.26 -3.43 8.81
CA ARG A 109 8.94 -3.44 10.11
C ARG A 109 9.19 -4.85 10.63
N VAL A 110 8.22 -5.75 10.50
CA VAL A 110 8.39 -7.16 10.89
C VAL A 110 9.50 -7.80 10.08
N LEU A 111 9.54 -7.60 8.75
CA LEU A 111 10.61 -8.14 7.91
C LEU A 111 11.97 -7.52 8.24
N PHE A 112 12.02 -6.22 8.48
CA PHE A 112 13.23 -5.53 8.90
C PHE A 112 13.81 -6.16 10.18
N ASP A 113 13.00 -6.25 11.25
CA ASP A 113 13.43 -6.81 12.54
C ASP A 113 13.77 -8.30 12.44
N THR A 114 13.11 -9.03 11.54
CA THR A 114 13.42 -10.43 11.26
C THR A 114 14.83 -10.62 10.72
N PHE A 115 15.22 -9.77 9.76
CA PHE A 115 16.49 -9.94 9.05
C PHE A 115 17.64 -9.12 9.63
N LEU A 116 17.36 -8.14 10.47
CA LEU A 116 18.36 -7.27 11.07
C LEU A 116 19.49 -8.04 11.80
N PRO A 117 19.22 -9.11 12.60
CA PRO A 117 20.28 -9.88 13.26
C PRO A 117 21.23 -10.58 12.29
N PHE A 118 20.81 -10.81 11.05
CA PHE A 118 21.58 -11.50 10.02
C PHE A 118 22.25 -10.57 9.02
N ALA A 119 22.14 -9.25 9.20
CA ALA A 119 22.76 -8.26 8.32
C ALA A 119 24.30 -8.41 8.32
N GLY A 120 24.90 -8.45 7.15
CA GLY A 120 26.33 -8.60 6.94
C GLY A 120 26.87 -10.04 7.10
N MET A 121 26.05 -10.99 7.51
CA MET A 121 26.42 -12.40 7.63
C MET A 121 25.95 -13.23 6.44
N PRO A 122 26.63 -14.33 6.10
CA PRO A 122 26.14 -15.28 5.12
C PRO A 122 24.85 -15.95 5.60
N VAL A 123 23.80 -15.78 4.82
CA VAL A 123 22.49 -16.41 5.06
C VAL A 123 22.36 -17.62 4.16
N THR A 124 22.10 -18.78 4.76
CA THR A 124 21.94 -20.06 4.08
C THR A 124 20.69 -20.75 4.59
N ARG A 125 20.30 -21.85 3.96
CA ARG A 125 19.22 -22.71 4.45
C ARG A 125 19.46 -23.26 5.86
N GLN A 126 20.72 -23.37 6.28
CA GLN A 126 21.07 -23.96 7.60
C GLN A 126 20.57 -23.11 8.78
N ILE A 127 20.38 -21.79 8.57
CA ILE A 127 19.90 -20.87 9.60
C ILE A 127 18.38 -20.61 9.49
N GLU A 128 17.62 -21.44 8.74
CA GLU A 128 16.17 -21.25 8.56
C GLU A 128 15.45 -21.18 9.91
N ASP A 129 15.78 -22.04 10.84
CA ASP A 129 15.13 -22.06 12.16
C ASP A 129 15.43 -20.79 12.97
N ASP A 130 16.65 -20.27 12.90
CA ASP A 130 17.04 -19.02 13.57
C ASP A 130 16.28 -17.82 12.97
N VAL A 131 16.13 -17.78 11.63
CA VAL A 131 15.36 -16.73 10.95
C VAL A 131 13.87 -16.84 11.29
N LEU A 132 13.32 -18.04 11.39
CA LEU A 132 11.92 -18.24 11.79
C LEU A 132 11.69 -17.87 13.27
N GLU A 133 12.63 -18.11 14.15
CA GLU A 133 12.57 -17.65 15.55
C GLU A 133 12.63 -16.12 15.63
N SER A 134 13.52 -15.50 14.85
CA SER A 134 13.57 -14.04 14.73
C SER A 134 12.25 -13.46 14.21
N LEU A 135 11.64 -14.09 13.19
CA LEU A 135 10.33 -13.70 12.68
C LEU A 135 9.23 -13.80 13.75
N ASP A 136 9.20 -14.87 14.53
CA ASP A 136 8.19 -15.03 15.59
C ASP A 136 8.34 -13.95 16.67
N ARG A 137 9.57 -13.58 17.03
CA ARG A 137 9.86 -12.46 17.96
C ARG A 137 9.36 -11.10 17.38
N ALA A 138 9.70 -10.82 16.12
CA ALA A 138 9.26 -9.60 15.43
C ALA A 138 7.73 -9.52 15.33
N LEU A 139 7.07 -10.62 14.94
CA LEU A 139 5.60 -10.71 14.90
C LEU A 139 4.99 -10.45 16.28
N GLN A 140 5.54 -11.03 17.33
CA GLN A 140 5.06 -10.78 18.69
C GLN A 140 5.20 -9.32 19.08
N SER A 141 6.35 -8.69 18.80
CA SER A 141 6.59 -7.28 19.12
C SER A 141 5.61 -6.35 18.42
N HIS A 142 5.45 -6.49 17.10
CA HIS A 142 4.66 -5.56 16.30
C HIS A 142 3.14 -5.78 16.36
N PHE A 143 2.69 -6.98 16.74
CA PHE A 143 1.28 -7.31 16.81
C PHE A 143 0.69 -7.36 18.23
N THR A 144 1.47 -7.03 19.26
CA THR A 144 0.98 -7.04 20.65
C THR A 144 0.04 -5.88 20.94
N ALA A 145 0.27 -4.70 20.36
CA ALA A 145 -0.42 -3.45 20.64
C ALA A 145 -1.38 -3.03 19.50
N GLY A 146 -2.13 -3.95 18.94
CA GLY A 146 -3.07 -3.61 17.87
C GLY A 146 -4.51 -3.40 18.33
N PRO A 147 -5.38 -2.83 17.48
CA PRO A 147 -6.80 -2.68 17.78
C PRO A 147 -7.48 -4.02 18.05
N ASN A 148 -8.41 -4.02 19.01
CA ASN A 148 -9.19 -5.22 19.32
C ASN A 148 -10.36 -5.38 18.34
N SER A 149 -10.06 -5.62 17.07
CA SER A 149 -11.04 -5.84 16.00
C SER A 149 -10.84 -7.21 15.36
N GLY A 150 -11.93 -7.78 14.84
CA GLY A 150 -11.87 -9.06 14.12
C GLY A 150 -11.02 -8.96 12.85
N GLU A 151 -11.03 -7.80 12.19
CA GLU A 151 -10.22 -7.55 11.00
C GLU A 151 -8.73 -7.53 11.30
N TYR A 152 -8.33 -6.89 12.41
CA TYR A 152 -6.94 -6.91 12.88
C TYR A 152 -6.48 -8.31 13.26
N TYR A 153 -7.35 -9.08 13.91
CA TYR A 153 -7.06 -10.47 14.25
C TYR A 153 -6.81 -11.32 12.99
N LEU A 154 -7.64 -11.17 11.97
CA LEU A 154 -7.44 -11.85 10.68
C LEU A 154 -6.15 -11.41 10.01
N PHE A 155 -5.88 -10.11 9.95
CA PHE A 155 -4.65 -9.57 9.39
C PHE A 155 -3.42 -10.16 10.07
N ARG A 156 -3.36 -10.16 11.40
CA ARG A 156 -2.26 -10.76 12.18
C ARG A 156 -2.01 -12.23 11.83
N ASN A 157 -3.08 -13.03 11.78
CA ASN A 157 -2.95 -14.45 11.49
C ASN A 157 -2.53 -14.71 10.04
N MET A 158 -3.09 -13.96 9.09
CA MET A 158 -2.67 -14.03 7.69
C MET A 158 -1.22 -13.58 7.50
N ALA A 159 -0.80 -12.50 8.14
CA ALA A 159 0.58 -12.01 8.11
C ALA A 159 1.54 -13.08 8.62
N ARG A 160 1.24 -13.66 9.79
CA ARG A 160 2.05 -14.73 10.37
C ARG A 160 2.21 -15.92 9.41
N PHE A 161 1.11 -16.39 8.85
CA PHE A 161 1.14 -17.52 7.92
C PHE A 161 1.94 -17.20 6.65
N LYS A 162 1.65 -16.05 6.02
CA LYS A 162 2.30 -15.65 4.77
C LYS A 162 3.78 -15.35 4.95
N LEU A 163 4.17 -14.67 6.02
CA LEU A 163 5.58 -14.34 6.27
C LEU A 163 6.40 -15.59 6.59
N ARG A 164 5.87 -16.53 7.37
CA ARG A 164 6.56 -17.83 7.59
C ARG A 164 6.73 -18.60 6.29
N SER A 165 5.70 -18.63 5.44
CA SER A 165 5.77 -19.28 4.13
C SER A 165 6.76 -18.58 3.21
N PHE A 166 6.81 -17.25 3.23
CA PHE A 166 7.78 -16.44 2.47
C PHE A 166 9.22 -16.75 2.89
N VAL A 167 9.52 -16.72 4.21
CA VAL A 167 10.87 -17.00 4.72
C VAL A 167 11.30 -18.39 4.32
N LYS A 168 10.44 -19.42 4.49
CA LYS A 168 10.74 -20.79 4.10
C LYS A 168 11.03 -20.92 2.60
N ALA A 169 10.17 -20.36 1.76
CA ALA A 169 10.37 -20.38 0.31
C ALA A 169 11.65 -19.64 -0.08
N HIS A 170 11.88 -18.47 0.51
CA HIS A 170 13.05 -17.65 0.22
C HIS A 170 14.39 -18.34 0.55
N LEU A 171 14.42 -19.13 1.62
CA LEU A 171 15.62 -19.85 2.03
C LEU A 171 15.75 -21.23 1.35
N LYS A 172 14.63 -21.87 0.98
CA LYS A 172 14.63 -23.21 0.40
C LYS A 172 15.35 -23.30 -0.95
N ASP A 173 15.16 -22.31 -1.80
CA ASP A 173 15.65 -22.30 -3.19
C ASP A 173 17.06 -21.69 -3.30
N ARG A 174 17.72 -21.46 -2.14
CA ARG A 174 19.07 -20.87 -2.10
C ARG A 174 20.08 -21.84 -1.48
N ASP A 175 20.66 -22.65 -2.35
CA ASP A 175 21.77 -23.55 -1.97
C ASP A 175 23.07 -22.77 -1.73
N GLU A 176 23.22 -21.59 -2.37
CA GLU A 176 24.37 -20.71 -2.20
C GLU A 176 24.08 -19.61 -1.18
N PRO A 177 25.09 -19.26 -0.34
CA PRO A 177 24.92 -18.21 0.66
C PRO A 177 24.75 -16.85 0.00
N PHE A 178 23.87 -16.04 0.53
CA PHE A 178 23.76 -14.62 0.22
C PHE A 178 24.06 -13.78 1.46
N ILE A 179 24.45 -12.53 1.26
CA ILE A 179 24.76 -11.60 2.34
C ILE A 179 23.79 -10.42 2.26
N ILE A 180 23.04 -10.19 3.32
CA ILE A 180 22.19 -9.00 3.42
C ILE A 180 23.10 -7.79 3.60
N LYS A 181 23.20 -6.93 2.58
CA LYS A 181 24.05 -5.74 2.59
C LYS A 181 23.35 -4.52 3.15
N TYR A 182 22.10 -4.31 2.76
CA TYR A 182 21.31 -3.16 3.17
C TYR A 182 19.89 -3.59 3.52
N LEU A 183 19.34 -2.97 4.57
CA LEU A 183 17.97 -3.11 5.01
C LEU A 183 17.38 -1.70 5.17
N GLU A 184 16.22 -1.43 4.56
CA GLU A 184 15.51 -0.16 4.66
C GLU A 184 16.40 1.06 4.30
N GLU A 185 17.30 0.87 3.32
CA GLU A 185 18.30 1.87 2.94
C GLU A 185 17.73 2.93 1.99
N ARG A 186 18.12 4.18 2.23
CA ARG A 186 17.80 5.27 1.32
C ARG A 186 18.94 5.47 0.34
N LEU A 187 18.65 5.30 -0.93
CA LEU A 187 19.54 5.54 -2.03
C LEU A 187 19.19 6.85 -2.72
N ALA A 188 20.18 7.61 -3.12
CA ALA A 188 20.01 8.82 -3.91
C ALA A 188 21.09 8.91 -4.98
N MET A 189 20.68 9.35 -6.17
CA MET A 189 21.59 9.64 -7.26
C MET A 189 21.22 10.95 -7.93
N GLN A 190 22.22 11.63 -8.48
CA GLN A 190 22.03 12.83 -9.29
C GLN A 190 22.30 12.52 -10.74
N PHE A 191 21.50 13.07 -11.62
CA PHE A 191 21.68 12.96 -13.05
C PHE A 191 21.30 14.26 -13.77
N PRO A 192 21.92 14.58 -14.90
CA PRO A 192 21.60 15.77 -15.65
C PRO A 192 20.28 15.60 -16.42
N ALA A 193 19.36 16.55 -16.27
CA ALA A 193 18.11 16.60 -17.00
C ALA A 193 17.76 18.05 -17.35
N GLY A 194 17.55 18.34 -18.63
CA GLY A 194 17.15 19.69 -19.09
C GLY A 194 18.09 20.83 -18.70
N GLY A 195 19.40 20.55 -18.58
CA GLY A 195 20.40 21.57 -18.18
C GLY A 195 20.50 21.79 -16.66
N THR A 196 19.78 21.03 -15.84
CA THR A 196 19.86 21.07 -14.37
C THR A 196 20.20 19.68 -13.82
N MET A 197 20.78 19.65 -12.62
CA MET A 197 20.97 18.38 -11.89
C MET A 197 19.69 18.02 -11.15
N VAL A 198 19.20 16.80 -11.38
CA VAL A 198 18.00 16.28 -10.75
C VAL A 198 18.40 15.16 -9.79
N THR A 199 17.85 15.19 -8.58
CA THR A 199 18.06 14.12 -7.59
C THR A 199 16.92 13.12 -7.66
N LEU A 200 17.26 11.86 -7.93
CA LEU A 200 16.37 10.73 -7.77
C LEU A 200 16.71 10.02 -6.46
N SER A 201 15.72 9.83 -5.60
CA SER A 201 15.90 9.13 -4.33
C SER A 201 14.81 8.10 -4.12
N GLY A 202 15.16 7.00 -3.52
CA GLY A 202 14.23 5.92 -3.19
C GLY A 202 14.67 5.20 -1.92
N LYS A 203 13.73 4.51 -1.31
CA LYS A 203 13.98 3.59 -0.21
C LYS A 203 13.88 2.18 -0.76
N VAL A 204 14.86 1.36 -0.44
CA VAL A 204 14.90 -0.04 -0.82
C VAL A 204 14.74 -0.87 0.44
N ASP A 205 13.83 -1.84 0.43
CA ASP A 205 13.53 -2.64 1.61
C ASP A 205 14.71 -3.55 1.98
N ARG A 206 15.30 -4.22 0.99
CA ARG A 206 16.49 -5.05 1.21
C ARG A 206 17.33 -5.18 -0.06
N ILE A 207 18.66 -5.19 0.11
CA ILE A 207 19.62 -5.52 -0.94
C ILE A 207 20.51 -6.67 -0.45
N ASP A 208 20.44 -7.77 -1.18
CA ASP A 208 21.29 -8.93 -0.96
C ASP A 208 22.48 -8.91 -1.93
N PHE A 209 23.62 -9.37 -1.47
CA PHE A 209 24.78 -9.65 -2.30
C PHE A 209 24.90 -11.17 -2.46
N ASP A 210 24.99 -11.60 -3.70
CA ASP A 210 25.27 -12.98 -4.09
C ASP A 210 26.77 -13.09 -4.41
N PRO A 211 27.58 -13.72 -3.54
CA PRO A 211 29.03 -13.83 -3.76
C PRO A 211 29.40 -14.70 -4.95
N ALA A 212 28.59 -15.72 -5.25
CA ALA A 212 28.88 -16.64 -6.36
C ALA A 212 28.69 -15.99 -7.73
N GLY A 213 27.65 -15.14 -7.86
CA GLY A 213 27.35 -14.40 -9.08
C GLY A 213 27.95 -13.00 -9.11
N GLU A 214 28.65 -12.56 -8.08
CA GLU A 214 29.17 -11.18 -7.91
C GLU A 214 28.12 -10.10 -8.20
N ARG A 215 26.88 -10.32 -7.78
CA ARG A 215 25.75 -9.45 -8.12
C ARG A 215 24.96 -9.02 -6.89
N TYR A 216 24.31 -7.86 -7.01
CA TYR A 216 23.34 -7.37 -6.03
C TYR A 216 21.92 -7.71 -6.50
N VAL A 217 21.09 -8.11 -5.55
CA VAL A 217 19.67 -8.43 -5.77
C VAL A 217 18.84 -7.53 -4.87
N VAL A 218 17.96 -6.76 -5.48
CA VAL A 218 16.98 -5.92 -4.77
C VAL A 218 15.73 -6.75 -4.50
N ILE A 219 15.24 -6.71 -3.25
CA ILE A 219 14.09 -7.48 -2.76
C ILE A 219 13.01 -6.55 -2.24
#